data_09c8ca00861f3dcc0f103747f6ac2ef4
#
_entry.id   09c8ca00861f3dcc0f103747f6ac2ef4
#
_cell.length_a   1.000
_cell.length_b   1.000
_cell.length_c   1.000
_cell.angle_alpha   90.00
_cell.angle_beta   90.00
_cell.angle_gamma   90.00
#
_symmetry.space_group_name_H-M   'P 1'
#
loop_
_entity.id
_entity.type
_entity.pdbx_description
1 polymer ?
#
loop_
_entity_poly.entity_id
_entity_poly.type
_entity_poly.pdbx_seq_one_letter_code
_entity_poly.pdbx_strand_id
1 'polypeptide(L)'
;MISSVSFHPFISHFPPALFVAGLALLFLAKKRNDQKLNSAASFNLSLGLLAAVVASFSGMMSVDISLRTTVDVEGHQGYSFLFTILYGFAVGYSYTNSFSKTAQGFYILGLVTMCICLFTGYQLVF
;
A
#
# COMPACT_ATOMS: atom_id res chain seq x y z
N MET A 1 4.02 -25.59 -2.54
CA MET A 1 2.96 -25.05 -1.64
C MET A 1 3.46 -23.78 -0.95
N ILE A 2 2.65 -22.73 -0.94
CA ILE A 2 3.02 -21.45 -0.33
C ILE A 2 2.67 -21.51 1.16
N SER A 3 3.66 -21.35 2.02
CA SER A 3 3.46 -21.24 3.46
C SER A 3 3.09 -19.78 3.82
N SER A 4 2.57 -19.53 5.04
CA SER A 4 2.28 -18.18 5.50
C SER A 4 3.55 -17.31 5.52
N VAL A 5 4.71 -17.90 5.75
CA VAL A 5 5.99 -17.19 5.77
C VAL A 5 6.39 -16.72 4.38
N SER A 6 6.15 -17.52 3.32
CA SER A 6 6.45 -17.12 1.94
C SER A 6 5.31 -16.34 1.30
N PHE A 7 4.07 -16.53 1.75
CA PHE A 7 2.92 -15.82 1.19
C PHE A 7 2.99 -14.32 1.44
N HIS A 8 3.38 -13.90 2.65
CA HIS A 8 3.46 -12.48 2.98
C HIS A 8 4.44 -11.72 2.09
N PRO A 9 5.70 -12.16 1.89
CA PRO A 9 6.58 -11.49 0.94
C PRO A 9 6.02 -11.45 -0.49
N PHE A 10 5.35 -12.52 -0.91
CA PHE A 10 4.75 -12.57 -2.25
C PHE A 10 3.65 -11.52 -2.41
N ILE A 11 2.65 -11.53 -1.52
CA ILE A 11 1.50 -10.62 -1.63
C ILE A 11 1.88 -9.18 -1.36
N SER A 12 2.93 -8.92 -0.56
CA SER A 12 3.32 -7.58 -0.15
C SER A 12 3.92 -6.75 -1.29
N HIS A 13 4.24 -7.35 -2.42
CA HIS A 13 4.69 -6.62 -3.61
C HIS A 13 3.55 -5.91 -4.33
N PHE A 14 2.32 -6.41 -4.20
CA PHE A 14 1.18 -5.87 -4.94
C PHE A 14 0.76 -4.48 -4.47
N PRO A 15 0.62 -4.18 -3.15
CA PRO A 15 0.20 -2.85 -2.73
C PRO A 15 1.14 -1.73 -3.20
N PRO A 16 2.47 -1.83 -3.04
CA PRO A 16 3.35 -0.77 -3.53
C PRO A 16 3.28 -0.59 -5.04
N ALA A 17 3.28 -1.69 -5.79
CA ALA A 17 3.23 -1.64 -7.26
C ALA A 17 1.93 -1.00 -7.74
N LEU A 18 0.79 -1.41 -7.19
CA LEU A 18 -0.51 -0.89 -7.56
C LEU A 18 -0.72 0.54 -7.09
N PHE A 19 -0.16 0.91 -5.93
CA PHE A 19 -0.22 2.28 -5.43
C PHE A 19 0.52 3.24 -6.36
N VAL A 20 1.76 2.91 -6.71
CA VAL A 20 2.56 3.74 -7.62
C VAL A 20 1.92 3.82 -9.00
N ALA A 21 1.50 2.69 -9.55
CA ALA A 21 0.85 2.65 -10.85
C ALA A 21 -0.46 3.45 -10.84
N GLY A 22 -1.25 3.32 -9.77
CA GLY A 22 -2.50 4.07 -9.62
C GLY A 22 -2.28 5.57 -9.53
N LEU A 23 -1.28 6.02 -8.77
CA LEU A 23 -0.94 7.43 -8.68
C LEU A 23 -0.44 7.97 -10.01
N ALA A 24 0.36 7.19 -10.74
CA ALA A 24 0.83 7.58 -12.07
C ALA A 24 -0.35 7.76 -13.03
N LEU A 25 -1.32 6.85 -12.99
CA LEU A 25 -2.54 6.94 -13.80
C LEU A 25 -3.39 8.14 -13.42
N LEU A 26 -3.51 8.46 -12.12
CA LEU A 26 -4.23 9.65 -11.66
C LEU A 26 -3.57 10.92 -12.21
N PHE A 27 -2.25 11.00 -12.13
CA PHE A 27 -1.51 12.15 -12.65
C PHE A 27 -1.73 12.30 -14.15
N LEU A 28 -1.69 11.20 -14.89
CA LEU A 28 -1.92 11.20 -16.34
C LEU A 28 -3.36 11.60 -16.66
N ALA A 29 -4.32 11.13 -15.87
CA ALA A 29 -5.73 11.49 -16.01
C ALA A 29 -5.94 13.00 -15.85
N LYS A 30 -5.28 13.61 -14.87
CA LYS A 30 -5.34 15.05 -14.68
C LYS A 30 -4.74 15.79 -15.86
N LYS A 31 -3.57 15.35 -16.31
CA LYS A 31 -2.86 15.99 -17.42
C LYS A 31 -3.67 15.95 -18.70
N ARG A 32 -4.36 14.84 -18.96
CA ARG A 32 -5.18 14.65 -20.17
C ARG A 32 -6.64 15.05 -19.99
N ASN A 33 -7.03 15.41 -18.78
CA ASN A 33 -8.42 15.72 -18.43
C ASN A 33 -9.37 14.59 -18.86
N ASP A 34 -8.99 13.34 -18.57
CA ASP A 34 -9.69 12.14 -19.00
C ASP A 34 -10.33 11.45 -17.78
N GLN A 35 -11.67 11.49 -17.72
CA GLN A 35 -12.43 10.94 -16.60
C GLN A 35 -12.41 9.41 -16.59
N LYS A 36 -12.37 8.79 -17.76
CA LYS A 36 -12.27 7.32 -17.85
C LYS A 36 -10.94 6.83 -17.27
N LEU A 37 -9.87 7.56 -17.55
CA LEU A 37 -8.55 7.24 -17.02
C LEU A 37 -8.50 7.43 -15.51
N ASN A 38 -9.18 8.47 -15.01
CA ASN A 38 -9.29 8.68 -13.55
C ASN A 38 -10.02 7.51 -12.89
N SER A 39 -11.10 7.02 -13.48
CA SER A 39 -11.84 5.87 -12.96
C SER A 39 -10.99 4.60 -12.97
N ALA A 40 -10.22 4.38 -14.01
CA ALA A 40 -9.31 3.24 -14.12
C ALA A 40 -8.22 3.32 -13.03
N ALA A 41 -7.69 4.52 -12.78
CA ALA A 41 -6.70 4.74 -11.74
C ALA A 41 -7.28 4.42 -10.35
N SER A 42 -8.49 4.89 -10.08
CA SER A 42 -9.17 4.64 -8.81
C SER A 42 -9.44 3.14 -8.61
N PHE A 43 -9.85 2.44 -9.66
CA PHE A 43 -10.06 1.00 -9.62
C PHE A 43 -8.74 0.27 -9.32
N ASN A 44 -7.65 0.68 -9.97
CA ASN A 44 -6.32 0.11 -9.74
C ASN A 44 -5.88 0.32 -8.28
N LEU A 45 -6.09 1.52 -7.75
CA LEU A 45 -5.80 1.82 -6.34
C LEU A 45 -6.64 0.94 -5.40
N SER A 46 -7.90 0.72 -5.73
CA SER A 46 -8.80 -0.14 -4.93
C SER A 46 -8.28 -1.57 -4.86
N LEU A 47 -7.81 -2.12 -5.97
CA LEU A 47 -7.22 -3.46 -6.01
C LEU A 47 -5.97 -3.52 -5.12
N GLY A 48 -5.14 -2.49 -5.19
CA GLY A 48 -3.95 -2.41 -4.36
C GLY A 48 -4.29 -2.31 -2.87
N LEU A 49 -5.36 -1.58 -2.53
CA LEU A 49 -5.81 -1.49 -1.14
C LEU A 49 -6.27 -2.86 -0.62
N LEU A 50 -7.01 -3.60 -1.44
CA LEU A 50 -7.43 -4.96 -1.08
C LEU A 50 -6.19 -5.83 -0.82
N ALA A 51 -5.20 -5.75 -1.70
CA ALA A 51 -3.95 -6.47 -1.53
C ALA A 51 -3.20 -6.03 -0.26
N ALA A 52 -3.26 -4.74 0.10
CA ALA A 52 -2.64 -4.23 1.32
C ALA A 52 -3.29 -4.83 2.56
N VAL A 53 -4.61 -4.95 2.57
CA VAL A 53 -5.33 -5.57 3.68
C VAL A 53 -4.94 -7.05 3.81
N VAL A 54 -4.90 -7.78 2.70
CA VAL A 54 -4.48 -9.18 2.70
C VAL A 54 -3.04 -9.32 3.18
N ALA A 55 -2.15 -8.44 2.70
CA ALA A 55 -0.75 -8.46 3.12
C ALA A 55 -0.60 -8.20 4.62
N SER A 56 -1.38 -7.29 5.17
CA SER A 56 -1.35 -6.99 6.61
C SER A 56 -1.75 -8.21 7.43
N PHE A 57 -2.83 -8.90 7.04
CA PHE A 57 -3.24 -10.12 7.72
C PHE A 57 -2.22 -11.24 7.57
N SER A 58 -1.63 -11.41 6.39
CA SER A 58 -0.61 -12.44 6.18
C SER A 58 0.64 -12.16 7.01
N GLY A 59 0.98 -10.88 7.19
CA GLY A 59 2.09 -10.48 8.03
C GLY A 59 1.85 -10.83 9.50
N MET A 60 0.64 -10.61 9.99
CA MET A 60 0.26 -10.98 11.36
C MET A 60 0.37 -12.50 11.58
N MET A 61 -0.05 -13.28 10.59
CA MET A 61 0.07 -14.75 10.67
C MET A 61 1.53 -15.20 10.64
N SER A 62 2.37 -14.52 9.87
CA SER A 62 3.80 -14.85 9.76
C SER A 62 4.57 -14.60 11.05
N VAL A 63 4.14 -13.65 11.87
CA VAL A 63 4.80 -13.33 13.14
C VAL A 63 4.78 -14.53 14.09
N ASP A 64 3.69 -15.28 14.13
CA ASP A 64 3.55 -16.44 15.02
C ASP A 64 4.54 -17.55 14.68
N ILE A 65 5.02 -17.59 13.45
CA ILE A 65 5.93 -18.63 12.95
C ILE A 65 7.38 -18.16 12.96
N SER A 66 7.59 -16.87 12.74
CA SER A 66 8.91 -16.26 12.63
C SER A 66 9.44 -15.92 14.04
N LEU A 67 10.56 -16.46 14.45
CA LEU A 67 11.16 -16.20 15.76
C LEU A 67 11.98 -14.90 15.78
N ARG A 68 11.51 -13.88 15.10
CA ARG A 68 12.20 -12.59 14.99
C ARG A 68 11.93 -11.72 16.22
N THR A 69 12.77 -10.71 16.43
CA THR A 69 12.61 -9.79 17.55
C THR A 69 11.29 -9.03 17.43
N THR A 70 10.60 -8.90 18.56
CA THR A 70 9.28 -8.26 18.59
C THR A 70 9.34 -6.79 18.20
N VAL A 71 10.43 -6.09 18.54
CA VAL A 71 10.59 -4.65 18.24
C VAL A 71 10.59 -4.40 16.74
N ASP A 72 11.37 -5.18 15.99
CA ASP A 72 11.45 -5.02 14.52
C ASP A 72 10.13 -5.38 13.85
N VAL A 73 9.48 -6.45 14.31
CA VAL A 73 8.20 -6.90 13.77
C VAL A 73 7.11 -5.88 14.05
N GLU A 74 7.04 -5.36 15.28
CA GLU A 74 6.04 -4.36 15.65
C GLU A 74 6.21 -3.07 14.85
N GLY A 75 7.46 -2.65 14.63
CA GLY A 75 7.74 -1.47 13.82
C GLY A 75 7.24 -1.64 12.39
N HIS A 76 7.56 -2.79 11.77
CA HIS A 76 7.09 -3.07 10.41
C HIS A 76 5.56 -3.14 10.34
N GLN A 77 4.93 -3.82 11.29
CA GLN A 77 3.47 -3.91 11.35
C GLN A 77 2.83 -2.54 11.53
N GLY A 78 3.39 -1.70 12.39
CA GLY A 78 2.91 -0.34 12.61
C GLY A 78 2.90 0.48 11.33
N TYR A 79 4.01 0.45 10.59
CA TYR A 79 4.10 1.16 9.31
C TYR A 79 3.20 0.55 8.25
N SER A 80 3.01 -0.76 8.27
CA SER A 80 2.11 -1.44 7.35
C SER A 80 0.66 -1.00 7.56
N PHE A 81 0.21 -0.95 8.82
CA PHE A 81 -1.14 -0.47 9.14
C PHE A 81 -1.30 1.00 8.79
N LEU A 82 -0.30 1.83 9.10
CA LEU A 82 -0.34 3.25 8.76
C LEU A 82 -0.44 3.44 7.25
N PHE A 83 0.38 2.73 6.48
CA PHE A 83 0.32 2.78 5.02
C PHE A 83 -1.07 2.35 4.52
N THR A 84 -1.64 1.28 5.07
CA THR A 84 -2.96 0.79 4.66
C THR A 84 -4.04 1.83 4.94
N ILE A 85 -4.00 2.49 6.09
CA ILE A 85 -4.96 3.55 6.45
C ILE A 85 -4.83 4.73 5.49
N LEU A 86 -3.61 5.20 5.25
CA LEU A 86 -3.37 6.32 4.33
C LEU A 86 -3.77 5.95 2.90
N TYR A 87 -3.52 4.70 2.51
CA TYR A 87 -3.95 4.18 1.21
C TYR A 87 -5.47 4.23 1.09
N GLY A 88 -6.18 3.83 2.15
CA GLY A 88 -7.65 3.88 2.18
C GLY A 88 -8.18 5.28 1.96
N PHE A 89 -7.61 6.29 2.64
CA PHE A 89 -7.98 7.68 2.41
C PHE A 89 -7.66 8.13 0.99
N ALA A 90 -6.50 7.73 0.46
CA ALA A 90 -6.13 8.06 -0.91
C ALA A 90 -7.14 7.49 -1.91
N VAL A 91 -7.58 6.26 -1.72
CA VAL A 91 -8.60 5.64 -2.57
C VAL A 91 -9.91 6.43 -2.50
N GLY A 92 -10.35 6.77 -1.30
CA GLY A 92 -11.57 7.56 -1.12
C GLY A 92 -11.51 8.89 -1.85
N TYR A 93 -10.41 9.62 -1.69
CA TYR A 93 -10.24 10.90 -2.39
C TYR A 93 -10.13 10.73 -3.89
N SER A 94 -9.54 9.63 -4.38
CA SER A 94 -9.44 9.40 -5.81
C SER A 94 -10.80 9.26 -6.49
N TYR A 95 -11.81 8.76 -5.75
CA TYR A 95 -13.17 8.65 -6.27
C TYR A 95 -13.97 9.95 -6.15
N THR A 96 -13.65 10.79 -5.17
CA THR A 96 -14.44 11.99 -4.88
C THR A 96 -13.79 13.26 -5.38
N ASN A 97 -12.54 13.52 -4.98
CA ASN A 97 -11.82 14.74 -5.34
C ASN A 97 -10.33 14.43 -5.45
N SER A 98 -9.95 13.87 -6.61
CA SER A 98 -8.63 13.27 -6.84
C SER A 98 -7.45 14.21 -6.61
N PHE A 99 -7.64 15.52 -6.80
CA PHE A 99 -6.53 16.47 -6.81
C PHE A 99 -6.71 17.64 -5.85
N SER A 100 -7.55 17.48 -4.83
CA SER A 100 -7.60 18.44 -3.73
C SER A 100 -6.24 18.44 -3.01
N LYS A 101 -5.93 19.53 -2.31
CA LYS A 101 -4.69 19.61 -1.53
C LYS A 101 -4.62 18.49 -0.49
N THR A 102 -5.76 18.16 0.13
CA THR A 102 -5.85 17.09 1.10
C THR A 102 -5.55 15.73 0.44
N ALA A 103 -6.11 15.48 -0.74
CA ALA A 103 -5.84 14.23 -1.48
C ALA A 103 -4.35 14.10 -1.79
N GLN A 104 -3.74 15.17 -2.29
CA GLN A 104 -2.31 15.16 -2.61
C GLN A 104 -1.47 14.90 -1.37
N GLY A 105 -1.86 15.45 -0.22
CA GLY A 105 -1.21 15.17 1.05
C GLY A 105 -1.24 13.68 1.40
N PHE A 106 -2.38 13.04 1.25
CA PHE A 106 -2.50 11.60 1.51
C PHE A 106 -1.67 10.77 0.52
N TYR A 107 -1.60 11.17 -0.75
CA TYR A 107 -0.75 10.47 -1.73
C TYR A 107 0.71 10.53 -1.34
N ILE A 108 1.20 11.70 -0.96
CA ILE A 108 2.59 11.91 -0.56
C ILE A 108 2.90 11.14 0.73
N LEU A 109 2.03 11.25 1.74
CA LEU A 109 2.21 10.52 3.00
C LEU A 109 2.18 9.01 2.76
N GLY A 110 1.30 8.56 1.88
CA GLY A 110 1.24 7.15 1.51
C GLY A 110 2.53 6.67 0.87
N LEU A 111 3.11 7.48 -0.03
CA LEU A 111 4.38 7.13 -0.66
C LEU A 111 5.51 7.06 0.37
N VAL A 112 5.57 8.01 1.29
CA VAL A 112 6.61 8.04 2.33
C VAL A 112 6.48 6.82 3.24
N THR A 113 5.26 6.52 3.73
CA THR A 113 5.05 5.35 4.59
C THR A 113 5.28 4.05 3.83
N MET A 114 4.96 4.01 2.54
CA MET A 114 5.25 2.86 1.69
C MET A 114 6.75 2.58 1.66
N CYS A 115 7.57 3.60 1.46
CA CYS A 115 9.02 3.44 1.43
C CYS A 115 9.55 2.95 2.77
N ILE A 116 9.03 3.50 3.88
CA ILE A 116 9.44 3.06 5.23
C ILE A 116 9.02 1.60 5.45
N CYS A 117 7.81 1.25 5.05
CA CYS A 117 7.30 -0.11 5.20
C CYS A 117 8.15 -1.10 4.40
N LEU A 118 8.50 -0.77 3.16
CA LEU A 118 9.35 -1.61 2.33
C LEU A 118 10.73 -1.79 2.95
N PHE A 119 11.30 -0.71 3.47
CA PHE A 119 12.61 -0.75 4.10
C PHE A 119 12.61 -1.62 5.36
N THR A 120 11.61 -1.45 6.24
CA THR A 120 11.50 -2.27 7.45
C THR A 120 11.24 -3.74 7.12
N GLY A 121 10.42 -4.00 6.10
CA GLY A 121 10.19 -5.37 5.62
C GLY A 121 11.45 -6.01 5.07
N TYR A 122 12.24 -5.23 4.30
CA TYR A 122 13.53 -5.70 3.79
C TYR A 122 14.46 -6.09 4.93
N GLN A 123 14.53 -5.29 5.98
CA GLN A 123 15.37 -5.59 7.15
C GLN A 123 14.96 -6.87 7.85
N LEU A 124 13.65 -7.19 7.87
CA LEU A 124 13.17 -8.41 8.50
C LEU A 124 13.53 -9.67 7.69
N VAL A 125 13.62 -9.56 6.37
CA VAL A 125 13.92 -10.68 5.48
C VAL A 125 15.42 -10.86 5.32
N PHE A 126 16.15 -9.78 5.20
CA PHE A 126 17.59 -9.77 4.94
C PHE A 126 18.35 -9.10 6.08
#